data_50d58ee979a1a9fe0db161b353b4234c
#
_entry.id   50d58ee979a1a9fe0db161b353b4234c
#
_cell.length_a   1.000
_cell.length_b   1.000
_cell.length_c   1.000
_cell.angle_alpha   90.00
_cell.angle_beta   90.00
_cell.angle_gamma   90.00
#
_symmetry.space_group_name_H-M   'P 1'
#
loop_
_entity.id
_entity.type
_entity.pdbx_description
1 polymer ?
#
loop_
_entity_poly.entity_id
_entity_poly.type
_entity_poly.pdbx_seq_one_letter_code
_entity_poly.pdbx_strand_id
1 'polypeptide(L)'
;SNRQYLTKRLMDIAGGIVGSVITLVLTIVLGPMIYIKSPGPIFFAQERVGKNGKMFKMYKFRSMYLDAEARKAELMKDNKLGDGKMFKLDFDPRVIGNRILPDGRRKKGIGDFIRRTSIDELPQFFNVLKGDMSIVGPRPALPREVAQYTPYEWQRLYVTPGLSCYWQIAPH
;
A
#
# COMPACT_ATOMS: atom_id res chain seq x y z
N SER A 1 19.58 1.44 -23.74
CA SER A 1 20.02 0.31 -24.51
C SER A 1 19.32 -0.97 -24.09
N ASN A 2 19.16 -1.92 -25.01
CA ASN A 2 18.53 -3.22 -24.74
C ASN A 2 19.27 -4.00 -23.64
N ARG A 3 20.57 -3.82 -23.54
CA ARG A 3 21.39 -4.47 -22.53
C ARG A 3 21.09 -3.96 -21.11
N GLN A 4 20.93 -2.65 -20.97
CA GLN A 4 20.57 -2.03 -19.68
C GLN A 4 19.16 -2.43 -19.25
N TYR A 5 18.24 -2.46 -20.18
CA TYR A 5 16.88 -2.91 -19.92
C TYR A 5 16.83 -4.35 -19.44
N LEU A 6 17.56 -5.25 -20.13
CA LEU A 6 17.61 -6.66 -19.77
C LEU A 6 18.25 -6.87 -18.40
N THR A 7 19.36 -6.18 -18.12
CA THR A 7 20.03 -6.25 -16.82
C THR A 7 19.10 -5.79 -15.70
N LYS A 8 18.42 -4.65 -15.90
CA LYS A 8 17.47 -4.14 -14.92
C LYS A 8 16.32 -5.13 -14.69
N ARG A 9 15.78 -5.71 -15.76
CA ARG A 9 14.69 -6.69 -15.65
C ARG A 9 15.13 -7.96 -14.92
N LEU A 10 16.34 -8.44 -15.17
CA LEU A 10 16.89 -9.59 -14.45
C LEU A 10 17.07 -9.31 -12.96
N MET A 11 17.54 -8.12 -12.60
CA MET A 11 17.63 -7.69 -11.20
C MET A 11 16.24 -7.62 -10.55
N ASP A 12 15.26 -7.10 -11.26
CA ASP A 12 13.88 -7.01 -10.77
C ASP A 12 13.29 -8.40 -10.55
N ILE A 13 13.54 -9.33 -11.45
CA ILE A 13 13.06 -10.71 -11.32
C ILE A 13 13.71 -11.37 -10.10
N ALA A 14 15.02 -11.24 -9.95
CA ALA A 14 15.73 -11.81 -8.81
C ALA A 14 15.21 -11.22 -7.49
N GLY A 15 15.14 -9.91 -7.39
CA GLY A 15 14.62 -9.23 -6.21
C GLY A 15 13.13 -9.53 -5.96
N GLY A 16 12.36 -9.62 -7.02
CA GLY A 16 10.94 -9.98 -6.96
C GLY A 16 10.72 -11.39 -6.41
N ILE A 17 11.55 -12.35 -6.82
CA ILE A 17 11.50 -13.72 -6.30
C ILE A 17 11.79 -13.73 -4.80
N VAL A 18 12.89 -13.09 -4.38
CA VAL A 18 13.27 -13.01 -2.97
C VAL A 18 12.15 -12.33 -2.14
N GLY A 19 11.69 -11.18 -2.59
CA GLY A 19 10.62 -10.45 -1.89
C GLY A 19 9.30 -11.21 -1.86
N SER A 20 8.97 -11.94 -2.92
CA SER A 20 7.75 -12.75 -2.97
C SER A 20 7.83 -13.94 -2.03
N VAL A 21 9.00 -14.59 -1.91
CA VAL A 21 9.20 -15.70 -0.95
C VAL A 21 9.04 -15.17 0.48
N ILE A 22 9.65 -14.04 0.80
CA ILE A 22 9.48 -13.40 2.11
C ILE A 22 8.02 -13.08 2.38
N THR A 23 7.31 -12.56 1.38
CA THR A 23 5.88 -12.25 1.49
C THR A 23 5.06 -13.51 1.78
N LEU A 24 5.34 -14.62 1.11
CA LEU A 24 4.65 -15.90 1.33
C LEU A 24 4.89 -16.41 2.76
N VAL A 25 6.12 -16.34 3.25
CA VAL A 25 6.44 -16.73 4.64
C VAL A 25 5.67 -15.86 5.63
N LEU A 26 5.68 -14.54 5.43
CA LEU A 26 4.93 -13.63 6.30
C LEU A 26 3.43 -13.83 6.20
N THR A 27 2.92 -14.22 5.06
CA THR A 27 1.49 -14.52 4.89
C THR A 27 1.04 -15.66 5.80
N ILE A 28 1.89 -16.67 6.00
CA ILE A 28 1.59 -17.79 6.90
C ILE A 28 1.41 -17.29 8.34
N VAL A 29 2.16 -16.28 8.75
CA VAL A 29 2.09 -15.71 10.10
C VAL A 29 1.01 -14.63 10.20
N LEU A 30 1.01 -13.66 9.29
CA LEU A 30 0.15 -12.48 9.34
C LEU A 30 -1.27 -12.78 8.86
N GLY A 31 -1.43 -13.71 7.92
CA GLY A 31 -2.74 -14.06 7.39
C GLY A 31 -3.74 -14.48 8.46
N PRO A 32 -3.42 -15.47 9.30
CA PRO A 32 -4.29 -15.85 10.41
C PRO A 32 -4.55 -14.70 11.38
N MET A 33 -3.56 -13.88 11.69
CA MET A 33 -3.71 -12.74 12.60
C MET A 33 -4.70 -11.70 12.05
N ILE A 34 -4.59 -11.38 10.76
CA ILE A 34 -5.50 -10.47 10.08
C ILE A 34 -6.90 -11.06 10.04
N TYR A 35 -7.02 -12.33 9.66
CA TYR A 35 -8.32 -13.00 9.51
C TYR A 35 -9.07 -13.12 10.84
N ILE A 36 -8.37 -13.45 11.93
CA ILE A 36 -8.98 -13.57 13.27
C ILE A 36 -9.56 -12.22 13.71
N LYS A 37 -8.85 -11.14 13.47
CA LYS A 37 -9.29 -9.80 13.87
C LYS A 37 -10.34 -9.22 12.93
N SER A 38 -10.29 -9.58 11.65
CA SER A 38 -11.23 -9.11 10.63
C SER A 38 -11.37 -10.17 9.55
N PRO A 39 -12.36 -11.07 9.68
CA PRO A 39 -12.59 -12.11 8.67
C PRO A 39 -12.77 -11.51 7.28
N GLY A 40 -12.13 -12.15 6.29
CA GLY A 40 -12.17 -11.70 4.91
C GLY A 40 -10.84 -11.88 4.20
N PRO A 41 -10.66 -11.23 3.03
CA PRO A 41 -9.42 -11.37 2.25
C PRO A 41 -8.20 -10.91 3.03
N ILE A 42 -7.10 -11.60 2.87
CA ILE A 42 -5.81 -11.24 3.47
C ILE A 42 -5.14 -10.15 2.64
N PHE A 43 -5.29 -10.22 1.31
CA PHE A 43 -4.70 -9.27 0.38
C PHE A 43 -5.73 -8.28 -0.12
N PHE A 44 -5.25 -7.08 -0.38
CA PHE A 44 -6.02 -5.98 -0.94
C PHE A 44 -5.37 -5.55 -2.25
N ALA A 45 -6.19 -5.33 -3.28
CA ALA A 45 -5.71 -4.87 -4.58
C ALA A 45 -6.25 -3.46 -4.84
N GLN A 46 -5.35 -2.53 -5.17
CA GLN A 46 -5.70 -1.16 -5.50
C GLN A 46 -5.27 -0.84 -6.93
N GLU A 47 -6.16 -0.22 -7.70
CA GLU A 47 -5.81 0.20 -9.05
C GLU A 47 -4.82 1.34 -9.02
N ARG A 48 -3.76 1.18 -9.81
CA ARG A 48 -2.72 2.19 -10.02
C ARG A 48 -2.43 2.32 -11.51
N VAL A 49 -1.84 3.45 -11.89
CA VAL A 49 -1.46 3.70 -13.28
C VAL A 49 0.03 3.40 -13.42
N GLY A 50 0.34 2.51 -14.35
CA GLY A 50 1.70 2.09 -14.64
C GLY A 50 2.29 2.80 -15.86
N LYS A 51 3.35 2.19 -16.40
CA LYS A 51 4.07 2.70 -17.56
C LYS A 51 3.12 2.93 -18.74
N ASN A 52 3.26 4.08 -19.37
CA ASN A 52 2.48 4.51 -20.55
C ASN A 52 0.97 4.59 -20.28
N GLY A 53 0.58 4.81 -19.03
CA GLY A 53 -0.82 4.95 -18.66
C GLY A 53 -1.57 3.63 -18.49
N LYS A 54 -0.89 2.50 -18.55
CA LYS A 54 -1.51 1.19 -18.42
C LYS A 54 -1.88 0.89 -16.97
N MET A 55 -3.14 0.61 -16.70
CA MET A 55 -3.62 0.31 -15.35
C MET A 55 -3.18 -1.08 -14.90
N PHE A 56 -2.88 -1.20 -13.61
CA PHE A 56 -2.59 -2.49 -12.98
C PHE A 56 -3.12 -2.51 -11.55
N LYS A 57 -3.24 -3.69 -10.98
CA LYS A 57 -3.65 -3.87 -9.59
C LYS A 57 -2.42 -4.04 -8.71
N MET A 58 -2.21 -3.09 -7.81
CA MET A 58 -1.13 -3.10 -6.84
C MET A 58 -1.56 -3.85 -5.59
N TYR A 59 -0.80 -4.86 -5.19
CA TYR A 59 -1.17 -5.73 -4.07
C TYR A 59 -0.59 -5.23 -2.75
N LYS A 60 -1.40 -5.36 -1.70
CA LYS A 60 -1.01 -5.07 -0.32
C LYS A 60 -1.64 -6.09 0.62
N PHE A 61 -1.08 -6.23 1.82
CA PHE A 61 -1.81 -6.87 2.91
C PHE A 61 -2.94 -5.94 3.35
N ARG A 62 -4.10 -6.52 3.63
CA ARG A 62 -5.22 -5.75 4.15
C ARG A 62 -4.92 -5.30 5.59
N SER A 63 -4.90 -4.01 5.82
CA SER A 63 -4.62 -3.41 7.13
C SER A 63 -5.81 -2.67 7.72
N MET A 64 -6.88 -2.51 6.95
CA MET A 64 -8.10 -1.84 7.39
C MET A 64 -9.28 -2.81 7.37
N TYR A 65 -10.26 -2.56 8.25
CA TYR A 65 -11.50 -3.32 8.24
C TYR A 65 -12.25 -3.11 6.93
N LEU A 66 -13.09 -4.11 6.54
CA LEU A 66 -13.87 -4.03 5.31
C LEU A 66 -14.88 -2.89 5.31
N ASP A 67 -15.36 -2.49 6.49
CA ASP A 67 -16.28 -1.36 6.67
C ASP A 67 -15.56 -0.03 6.94
N ALA A 68 -14.32 0.09 6.47
CA ALA A 68 -13.49 1.27 6.72
C ALA A 68 -14.15 2.58 6.26
N GLU A 69 -14.88 2.56 5.14
CA GLU A 69 -15.57 3.75 4.63
C GLU A 69 -16.71 4.19 5.57
N ALA A 70 -17.46 3.24 6.13
CA ALA A 70 -18.49 3.55 7.12
C ALA A 70 -17.88 4.11 8.40
N ARG A 71 -16.78 3.53 8.85
CA ARG A 71 -16.03 4.02 10.03
C ARG A 71 -15.43 5.40 9.79
N LYS A 72 -15.00 5.67 8.56
CA LYS A 72 -14.51 6.99 8.15
C LYS A 72 -15.62 8.04 8.25
N ALA A 73 -16.84 7.70 7.83
CA ALA A 73 -17.99 8.62 7.91
C ALA A 73 -18.34 8.98 9.36
N GLU A 74 -18.27 8.01 10.28
CA GLU A 74 -18.47 8.25 11.71
C GLU A 74 -17.40 9.17 12.28
N LEU A 75 -16.15 8.96 11.90
CA LEU A 75 -15.02 9.79 12.32
C LEU A 75 -15.13 11.21 11.78
N MET A 76 -15.65 11.38 10.56
CA MET A 76 -15.88 12.70 10.00
C MET A 76 -16.94 13.48 10.77
N LYS A 77 -17.93 12.80 11.33
CA LYS A 77 -18.93 13.45 12.19
C LYS A 77 -18.29 13.98 13.47
N ASP A 78 -17.39 13.20 14.07
CA ASP A 78 -16.67 13.62 15.28
C ASP A 78 -15.63 14.71 14.98
N ASN A 79 -15.09 14.71 13.78
CA ASN A 79 -14.07 15.67 13.35
C ASN A 79 -14.65 17.03 12.92
N LYS A 80 -15.96 17.18 12.84
CA LYS A 80 -16.60 18.48 12.60
C LYS A 80 -16.38 19.49 13.74
N LEU A 81 -15.87 19.02 14.87
CA LEU A 81 -15.48 19.84 16.01
C LEU A 81 -14.00 20.22 15.99
N GLY A 82 -13.22 19.69 15.06
CA GLY A 82 -11.82 19.98 14.87
C GLY A 82 -11.58 20.64 13.52
N ASP A 83 -10.39 21.13 13.30
CA ASP A 83 -9.94 21.99 12.19
C ASP A 83 -10.12 21.46 10.76
N GLY A 84 -10.84 20.41 10.52
CA GLY A 84 -11.17 19.92 9.17
C GLY A 84 -9.95 19.56 8.29
N LYS A 85 -8.76 19.74 8.79
CA LYS A 85 -7.57 19.76 7.94
C LYS A 85 -6.91 18.43 7.70
N MET A 86 -7.16 17.38 8.43
CA MET A 86 -6.54 16.12 8.05
C MET A 86 -6.96 14.95 8.91
N PHE A 87 -7.37 13.90 8.23
CA PHE A 87 -7.40 12.54 8.73
C PHE A 87 -6.01 11.99 9.06
N LYS A 88 -5.18 12.75 9.79
CA LYS A 88 -4.00 12.18 10.44
C LYS A 88 -4.35 11.96 11.90
N LEU A 89 -5.09 10.89 12.11
CA LEU A 89 -5.27 10.39 13.46
C LEU A 89 -4.02 9.58 13.80
N ASP A 90 -3.35 9.95 14.88
CA ASP A 90 -2.32 9.10 15.46
C ASP A 90 -2.87 7.73 15.80
N PHE A 91 -4.17 7.64 15.97
CA PHE A 91 -4.92 6.43 16.19
C PHE A 91 -6.12 6.40 15.25
N ASP A 92 -6.11 5.43 14.32
CA ASP A 92 -7.18 5.27 13.34
C ASP A 92 -7.99 4.00 13.66
N PRO A 93 -9.26 4.11 14.09
CA PRO A 93 -10.07 2.95 14.39
C PRO A 93 -10.44 2.11 13.16
N ARG A 94 -10.19 2.59 11.94
CA ARG A 94 -10.38 1.80 10.72
C ARG A 94 -9.31 0.72 10.55
N VAL A 95 -8.19 0.87 11.26
CA VAL A 95 -7.05 -0.04 11.16
C VAL A 95 -7.30 -1.28 12.01
N ILE A 96 -7.05 -2.46 11.42
CA ILE A 96 -7.34 -3.75 12.05
C ILE A 96 -6.59 -3.88 13.39
N GLY A 97 -7.32 -4.24 14.42
CA GLY A 97 -6.79 -4.46 15.76
C GLY A 97 -6.67 -3.24 16.63
N ASN A 98 -6.82 -2.03 16.07
CA ASN A 98 -6.86 -0.82 16.87
C ASN A 98 -8.17 -0.76 17.64
N ARG A 99 -8.09 -0.44 18.93
CA ARG A 99 -9.28 -0.37 19.79
C ARG A 99 -9.08 0.65 20.91
N ILE A 100 -10.20 1.17 21.40
CA ILE A 100 -10.25 2.01 22.60
C ILE A 100 -10.64 1.12 23.77
N LEU A 101 -9.80 1.09 24.81
CA LEU A 101 -10.06 0.32 26.02
C LEU A 101 -11.14 1.00 26.87
N PRO A 102 -11.80 0.24 27.79
CA PRO A 102 -12.85 0.82 28.66
C PRO A 102 -12.39 2.01 29.49
N ASP A 103 -11.11 2.10 29.80
CA ASP A 103 -10.52 3.23 30.53
C ASP A 103 -10.15 4.42 29.65
N GLY A 104 -10.46 4.36 28.35
CA GLY A 104 -10.17 5.41 27.38
C GLY A 104 -8.80 5.33 26.72
N ARG A 105 -7.95 4.39 27.13
CA ARG A 105 -6.65 4.20 26.49
C ARG A 105 -6.81 3.64 25.09
N ARG A 106 -5.94 4.08 24.20
CA ARG A 106 -5.94 3.67 22.78
C ARG A 106 -4.88 2.58 22.57
N LYS A 107 -5.29 1.42 22.11
CA LYS A 107 -4.38 0.30 21.84
C LYS A 107 -4.28 0.06 20.33
N LYS A 108 -3.05 0.15 19.82
CA LYS A 108 -2.76 -0.13 18.41
C LYS A 108 -2.58 -1.65 18.22
N GLY A 109 -3.05 -2.15 17.08
CA GLY A 109 -3.05 -3.57 16.76
C GLY A 109 -2.18 -3.94 15.57
N ILE A 110 -2.47 -5.11 14.99
CA ILE A 110 -1.66 -5.69 13.90
C ILE A 110 -1.67 -4.81 12.63
N GLY A 111 -2.81 -4.21 12.29
CA GLY A 111 -2.90 -3.36 11.12
C GLY A 111 -1.98 -2.15 11.20
N ASP A 112 -1.90 -1.54 12.38
CA ASP A 112 -1.00 -0.42 12.61
C ASP A 112 0.47 -0.84 12.48
N PHE A 113 0.81 -2.00 13.03
CA PHE A 113 2.16 -2.55 12.96
C PHE A 113 2.60 -2.78 11.50
N ILE A 114 1.77 -3.43 10.68
CA ILE A 114 2.14 -3.70 9.29
C ILE A 114 2.20 -2.43 8.42
N ARG A 115 1.42 -1.42 8.75
CA ARG A 115 1.50 -0.11 8.05
C ARG A 115 2.73 0.67 8.46
N ARG A 116 3.01 0.74 9.75
CA ARG A 116 4.15 1.48 10.28
C ARG A 116 5.50 0.91 9.81
N THR A 117 5.57 -0.40 9.67
CA THR A 117 6.78 -1.10 9.22
C THR A 117 6.84 -1.26 7.69
N SER A 118 5.81 -0.83 6.97
CA SER A 118 5.65 -1.02 5.53
C SER A 118 5.63 -2.49 5.09
N ILE A 119 5.38 -3.41 6.02
CA ILE A 119 5.22 -4.84 5.71
C ILE A 119 3.98 -5.05 4.83
N ASP A 120 2.94 -4.22 5.00
CA ASP A 120 1.72 -4.29 4.19
C ASP A 120 1.99 -4.09 2.68
N GLU A 121 3.11 -3.52 2.32
CA GLU A 121 3.48 -3.27 0.92
C GLU A 121 4.31 -4.39 0.29
N LEU A 122 4.75 -5.38 1.06
CA LEU A 122 5.56 -6.48 0.55
C LEU A 122 4.90 -7.26 -0.60
N PRO A 123 3.57 -7.46 -0.65
CA PRO A 123 2.95 -8.12 -1.80
C PRO A 123 3.20 -7.43 -3.14
N GLN A 124 3.66 -6.19 -3.16
CA GLN A 124 4.03 -5.50 -4.39
C GLN A 124 5.22 -6.16 -5.12
N PHE A 125 5.98 -7.01 -4.44
CA PHE A 125 6.99 -7.82 -5.12
C PHE A 125 6.37 -8.77 -6.15
N PHE A 126 5.12 -9.20 -5.96
CA PHE A 126 4.38 -9.93 -7.01
C PHE A 126 4.17 -9.06 -8.25
N ASN A 127 3.89 -7.77 -8.06
CA ASN A 127 3.78 -6.83 -9.18
C ASN A 127 5.11 -6.67 -9.93
N VAL A 128 6.22 -6.70 -9.21
CA VAL A 128 7.54 -6.66 -9.82
C VAL A 128 7.76 -7.90 -10.69
N LEU A 129 7.42 -9.09 -10.22
CA LEU A 129 7.53 -10.32 -10.99
C LEU A 129 6.64 -10.31 -12.24
N LYS A 130 5.43 -9.75 -12.13
CA LYS A 130 4.51 -9.63 -13.26
C LYS A 130 4.96 -8.62 -14.30
N GLY A 131 5.88 -7.72 -13.94
CA GLY A 131 6.35 -6.65 -14.81
C GLY A 131 5.60 -5.33 -14.69
N ASP A 132 4.62 -5.24 -13.81
CA ASP A 132 3.88 -3.99 -13.57
C ASP A 132 4.75 -2.92 -12.91
N MET A 133 5.69 -3.36 -12.09
CA MET A 133 6.55 -2.50 -11.27
C MET A 133 8.01 -2.94 -11.38
N SER A 134 8.89 -2.02 -10.99
CA SER A 134 10.32 -2.29 -10.78
C SER A 134 10.64 -2.15 -9.29
N ILE A 135 11.79 -2.67 -8.85
CA ILE A 135 12.27 -2.42 -7.48
C ILE A 135 12.60 -0.95 -7.32
N VAL A 136 13.19 -0.34 -8.33
CA VAL A 136 13.55 1.09 -8.34
C VAL A 136 12.70 1.83 -9.37
N GLY A 137 12.02 2.87 -8.93
CA GLY A 137 11.20 3.70 -9.80
C GLY A 137 10.30 4.65 -9.03
N PRO A 138 9.61 5.55 -9.72
CA PRO A 138 8.69 6.47 -9.07
C PRO A 138 7.46 5.73 -8.54
N ARG A 139 6.82 6.30 -7.53
CA ARG A 139 5.58 5.78 -6.97
C ARG A 139 4.50 5.65 -8.06
N PRO A 140 3.77 4.52 -8.13
CA PRO A 140 2.64 4.40 -9.04
C PRO A 140 1.55 5.41 -8.72
N ALA A 141 1.07 6.13 -9.74
CA ALA A 141 0.05 7.14 -9.57
C ALA A 141 -1.34 6.50 -9.42
N LEU A 142 -2.22 7.20 -8.71
CA LEU A 142 -3.63 6.84 -8.64
C LEU A 142 -4.34 7.31 -9.92
N PRO A 143 -5.39 6.58 -10.39
CA PRO A 143 -6.14 7.00 -11.58
C PRO A 143 -6.69 8.42 -11.46
N ARG A 144 -7.15 8.82 -10.28
CA ARG A 144 -7.68 10.17 -10.04
C ARG A 144 -6.60 11.26 -10.16
N GLU A 145 -5.35 10.94 -9.83
CA GLU A 145 -4.23 11.86 -9.99
C GLU A 145 -3.91 12.06 -11.47
N VAL A 146 -3.88 10.96 -12.25
CA VAL A 146 -3.59 10.99 -13.68
C VAL A 146 -4.69 11.71 -14.46
N ALA A 147 -5.94 11.59 -14.04
CA ALA A 147 -7.06 12.29 -14.66
C ALA A 147 -6.89 13.81 -14.63
N GLN A 148 -6.10 14.33 -13.69
CA GLN A 148 -5.80 15.76 -13.55
C GLN A 148 -4.44 16.15 -14.12
N TYR A 149 -3.72 15.21 -14.72
CA TYR A 149 -2.39 15.50 -15.27
C TYR A 149 -2.48 16.41 -16.49
N THR A 150 -1.60 17.42 -16.52
CA THR A 150 -1.30 18.17 -17.71
C THR A 150 -0.47 17.31 -18.68
N PRO A 151 -0.39 17.67 -19.98
CA PRO A 151 0.47 16.92 -20.90
C PRO A 151 1.93 16.84 -20.43
N TYR A 152 2.42 17.84 -19.76
CA TYR A 152 3.77 17.83 -19.17
C TYR A 152 3.89 16.79 -18.07
N GLU A 153 2.90 16.71 -17.19
CA GLU A 153 2.90 15.75 -16.07
C GLU A 153 2.76 14.31 -16.54
N TRP A 154 2.16 14.07 -17.72
CA TRP A 154 2.06 12.76 -18.32
C TRP A 154 3.42 12.09 -18.55
N GLN A 155 4.48 12.88 -18.68
CA GLN A 155 5.83 12.34 -18.83
C GLN A 155 6.27 11.45 -17.66
N ARG A 156 5.67 11.64 -16.49
CA ARG A 156 5.92 10.79 -15.32
C ARG A 156 5.56 9.33 -15.59
N LEU A 157 4.66 9.07 -16.53
CA LEU A 157 4.19 7.73 -16.86
C LEU A 157 5.05 7.05 -17.94
N TYR A 158 6.11 7.70 -18.43
CA TYR A 158 6.98 7.11 -19.44
C TYR A 158 7.93 6.06 -18.87
N VAL A 159 8.05 5.98 -17.56
CA VAL A 159 8.90 5.02 -16.88
C VAL A 159 8.09 4.04 -16.04
N THR A 160 8.64 2.84 -15.83
CA THR A 160 8.02 1.85 -14.97
C THR A 160 8.01 2.35 -13.52
N PRO A 161 6.86 2.34 -12.83
CA PRO A 161 6.82 2.69 -11.42
C PRO A 161 7.57 1.67 -10.57
N GLY A 162 7.95 2.06 -9.36
CA GLY A 162 8.78 1.23 -8.52
C GLY A 162 8.44 1.29 -7.04
N LEU A 163 9.06 0.38 -6.29
CA LEU A 163 8.92 0.23 -4.84
C LEU A 163 9.76 1.23 -4.06
N SER A 164 10.98 1.52 -4.55
CA SER A 164 12.00 2.23 -3.77
C SER A 164 11.59 3.63 -3.38
N CYS A 165 10.80 4.32 -4.21
CA CYS A 165 10.34 5.67 -3.91
C CYS A 165 9.44 5.69 -2.68
N TYR A 166 8.68 4.63 -2.45
CA TYR A 166 7.82 4.45 -1.28
C TYR A 166 8.62 4.42 0.02
N TRP A 167 9.74 3.70 0.00
CA TRP A 167 10.55 3.46 1.19
C TRP A 167 11.45 4.66 1.54
N GLN A 168 11.75 5.50 0.56
CA GLN A 168 12.57 6.70 0.75
C GLN A 168 11.76 7.91 1.20
N ILE A 169 10.49 8.00 0.79
CA ILE A 169 9.64 9.16 1.03
C ILE A 169 8.67 8.92 2.19
N ALA A 170 8.38 7.67 2.53
CA ALA A 170 7.55 7.36 3.67
C ALA A 170 8.22 7.89 4.95
N PRO A 171 7.56 8.75 5.72
CA PRO A 171 8.11 9.17 7.00
C PRO A 171 8.25 7.94 7.89
N HIS A 172 9.46 7.68 8.28
CA HIS A 172 9.79 6.60 9.19
C HIS A 172 9.36 6.95 10.61
#